data_9d1863ab941ab0783d9c226e01d019e7
#
_entry.id   9d1863ab941ab0783d9c226e01d019e7
#
_cell.length_a   1.000
_cell.length_b   1.000
_cell.length_c   1.000
_cell.angle_alpha   90.00
_cell.angle_beta   90.00
_cell.angle_gamma   90.00
#
_symmetry.space_group_name_H-M   'P 1'
#
loop_
_entity.id
_entity.type
_entity.pdbx_description
1 polymer ?
#
loop_
_entity_poly.entity_id
_entity_poly.type
_entity_poly.pdbx_seq_one_letter_code
_entity_poly.pdbx_strand_id
1 'polypeptide(L)'
;MAAWFWKGKGEGEDRPKKVNIAEGLWVKCDSCKEIVYRAEVDRAGRVCPKCRYPFRIGARERIAAIVDEGSFEEREAGLSSRDPLGFKDTKRYTDRVKAARSKTGLEEAVLTGLARIGGHPLVFAVFEFGFLGGSMASVVGEKLARAIELAIQKRLPLLIVSASGGARMQEGILSLMQMAKTAAALKRLADERLPYISLLTDPTTGGVTASFAMLGDLILAEPRALIGFAGPRVIAETIRQPLPEGFQRSEFLLEHGQLDLVVERREVRETLRRIIGFFAGRSLPAP
;
A
#
# COMPACT_ATOMS: atom_id res chain seq x y z
N MET A 1 3.64 36.78 -73.49
CA MET A 1 4.92 36.63 -72.77
C MET A 1 4.67 35.77 -71.53
N ALA A 2 5.06 34.51 -71.62
CA ALA A 2 4.83 33.48 -70.57
C ALA A 2 6.12 33.36 -69.69
N ALA A 3 5.99 33.64 -68.44
CA ALA A 3 7.06 33.41 -67.46
C ALA A 3 6.93 32.03 -66.84
N TRP A 4 7.93 31.23 -67.01
CA TRP A 4 8.03 29.84 -66.58
C TRP A 4 8.60 29.82 -65.13
N PHE A 5 7.78 29.37 -64.15
CA PHE A 5 8.25 29.14 -62.77
C PHE A 5 8.84 27.73 -62.63
N TRP A 6 10.13 27.67 -62.38
CA TRP A 6 10.86 26.44 -62.10
C TRP A 6 10.64 26.10 -60.59
N LYS A 7 9.96 24.98 -60.29
CA LYS A 7 9.87 24.41 -58.95
C LYS A 7 11.13 23.60 -58.68
N GLY A 8 12.02 24.10 -57.82
CA GLY A 8 13.10 23.32 -57.24
C GLY A 8 12.56 22.17 -56.40
N LYS A 9 13.06 20.95 -56.62
CA LYS A 9 12.85 19.82 -55.72
C LYS A 9 13.61 20.09 -54.43
N GLY A 10 12.88 20.34 -53.32
CA GLY A 10 13.43 20.34 -51.97
C GLY A 10 13.91 18.93 -51.62
N GLU A 11 15.14 18.85 -51.18
CA GLU A 11 15.76 17.67 -50.60
C GLU A 11 14.93 17.21 -49.40
N GLY A 12 14.63 15.91 -49.34
CA GLY A 12 13.84 15.32 -48.25
C GLY A 12 14.65 15.38 -46.96
N GLU A 13 14.23 16.20 -46.02
CA GLU A 13 14.68 16.08 -44.63
C GLU A 13 14.33 14.66 -44.12
N ASP A 14 15.42 13.94 -43.84
CA ASP A 14 15.36 12.62 -43.22
C ASP A 14 14.77 12.81 -41.77
N ARG A 15 13.46 12.76 -41.65
CA ARG A 15 12.81 12.79 -40.35
C ARG A 15 13.21 11.53 -39.58
N PRO A 16 13.82 11.65 -38.38
CA PRO A 16 14.22 10.49 -37.63
C PRO A 16 13.00 9.57 -37.45
N LYS A 17 13.13 8.32 -37.89
CA LYS A 17 12.12 7.28 -37.71
C LYS A 17 11.75 7.25 -36.24
N LYS A 18 10.48 7.56 -35.91
CA LYS A 18 9.94 7.35 -34.57
C LYS A 18 10.21 5.89 -34.20
N VAL A 19 11.14 5.68 -33.30
CA VAL A 19 11.37 4.37 -32.70
C VAL A 19 10.08 4.02 -31.97
N ASN A 20 9.40 3.02 -32.46
CA ASN A 20 8.20 2.48 -31.82
C ASN A 20 8.68 1.77 -30.55
N ILE A 21 8.78 2.49 -29.44
CA ILE A 21 9.11 1.91 -28.13
C ILE A 21 7.91 1.06 -27.76
N ALA A 22 8.10 -0.25 -27.66
CA ALA A 22 7.04 -1.18 -27.26
C ALA A 22 6.45 -0.70 -25.92
N GLU A 23 5.13 -0.47 -25.90
CA GLU A 23 4.43 0.00 -24.72
C GLU A 23 4.71 -0.93 -23.54
N GLY A 24 5.10 -0.37 -22.41
CA GLY A 24 5.33 -1.11 -21.17
C GLY A 24 6.78 -1.48 -20.85
N LEU A 25 7.75 -1.27 -21.75
CA LEU A 25 9.18 -1.54 -21.46
C LEU A 25 9.81 -0.51 -20.51
N TRP A 26 9.27 0.69 -20.47
CA TRP A 26 9.80 1.80 -19.68
C TRP A 26 8.76 2.29 -18.67
N VAL A 27 9.23 2.72 -17.52
CA VAL A 27 8.42 3.31 -16.47
C VAL A 27 9.08 4.60 -15.98
N LYS A 28 8.27 5.64 -15.80
CA LYS A 28 8.72 6.90 -15.20
C LYS A 28 8.64 6.79 -13.69
N CYS A 29 9.73 7.09 -13.01
CA CYS A 29 9.74 7.13 -11.55
C CYS A 29 8.99 8.35 -11.03
N ASP A 30 8.05 8.15 -10.10
CA ASP A 30 7.26 9.25 -9.51
C ASP A 30 8.09 10.17 -8.62
N SER A 31 9.21 9.68 -8.08
CA SER A 31 10.12 10.45 -7.23
C SER A 31 11.14 11.23 -8.04
N CYS A 32 12.09 10.58 -8.69
CA CYS A 32 13.16 11.26 -9.43
C CYS A 32 12.81 11.67 -10.86
N LYS A 33 11.62 11.32 -11.35
CA LYS A 33 11.10 11.60 -12.70
C LYS A 33 11.88 10.96 -13.85
N GLU A 34 12.93 10.21 -13.55
CA GLU A 34 13.71 9.47 -14.54
C GLU A 34 12.90 8.34 -15.20
N ILE A 35 13.18 8.11 -16.47
CA ILE A 35 12.63 6.98 -17.21
C ILE A 35 13.59 5.81 -17.02
N VAL A 36 13.09 4.71 -16.46
CA VAL A 36 13.87 3.52 -16.14
C VAL A 36 13.30 2.29 -16.84
N TYR A 37 14.16 1.31 -17.12
CA TYR A 37 13.73 0.08 -17.79
C TYR A 37 12.94 -0.80 -16.82
N ARG A 38 11.74 -1.22 -17.22
CA ARG A 38 10.84 -2.01 -16.37
C ARG A 38 11.49 -3.28 -15.82
N ALA A 39 12.22 -4.02 -16.66
CA ALA A 39 12.87 -5.24 -16.22
C ALA A 39 13.97 -5.01 -15.15
N GLU A 40 14.58 -3.81 -15.10
CA GLU A 40 15.50 -3.46 -14.02
C GLU A 40 14.75 -3.17 -12.73
N VAL A 41 13.61 -2.47 -12.83
CA VAL A 41 12.72 -2.24 -11.71
C VAL A 41 12.22 -3.55 -11.12
N ASP A 42 11.80 -4.48 -11.97
CA ASP A 42 11.30 -5.80 -11.56
C ASP A 42 12.41 -6.63 -10.87
N ARG A 43 13.60 -6.68 -11.44
CA ARG A 43 14.80 -7.31 -10.82
C ARG A 43 15.20 -6.64 -9.51
N ALA A 44 14.97 -5.35 -9.39
CA ALA A 44 15.22 -4.58 -8.17
C ALA A 44 14.14 -4.76 -7.08
N GLY A 45 13.18 -5.67 -7.26
CA GLY A 45 12.06 -5.84 -6.33
C GLY A 45 11.08 -4.66 -6.34
N ARG A 46 10.78 -4.15 -7.54
CA ARG A 46 9.89 -2.98 -7.76
C ARG A 46 10.39 -1.71 -7.08
N VAL A 47 11.70 -1.51 -7.13
CA VAL A 47 12.36 -0.30 -6.61
C VAL A 47 13.09 0.40 -7.76
N CYS A 48 13.05 1.73 -7.77
CA CYS A 48 13.74 2.52 -8.80
C CYS A 48 15.27 2.29 -8.71
N PRO A 49 15.93 1.86 -9.78
CA PRO A 49 17.37 1.61 -9.76
C PRO A 49 18.21 2.91 -9.58
N LYS A 50 17.61 4.09 -9.87
CA LYS A 50 18.28 5.38 -9.77
C LYS A 50 18.19 6.00 -8.37
N CYS A 51 16.98 6.06 -7.80
CA CYS A 51 16.74 6.80 -6.55
C CYS A 51 16.22 5.93 -5.40
N ARG A 52 16.10 4.61 -5.59
CA ARG A 52 15.57 3.63 -4.62
C ARG A 52 14.11 3.85 -4.21
N TYR A 53 13.36 4.69 -4.92
CA TYR A 53 11.94 4.87 -4.64
C TYR A 53 11.17 3.56 -4.87
N PRO A 54 10.40 3.05 -3.87
CA PRO A 54 9.61 1.84 -4.01
C PRO A 54 8.34 2.13 -4.80
N PHE A 55 8.21 1.52 -5.98
CA PHE A 55 6.97 1.56 -6.75
C PHE A 55 5.85 0.82 -6.02
N ARG A 56 4.59 1.21 -6.26
CA ARG A 56 3.44 0.49 -5.71
C ARG A 56 3.40 -0.93 -6.26
N ILE A 57 3.10 -1.87 -5.37
CA ILE A 57 2.90 -3.29 -5.70
C ILE A 57 1.57 -3.77 -5.15
N GLY A 58 0.99 -4.78 -5.79
CA GLY A 58 -0.26 -5.39 -5.36
C GLY A 58 -0.09 -6.26 -4.11
N ALA A 59 -1.23 -6.59 -3.50
CA ALA A 59 -1.25 -7.40 -2.28
C ALA A 59 -0.59 -8.77 -2.45
N ARG A 60 -0.87 -9.47 -3.56
CA ARG A 60 -0.26 -10.79 -3.84
C ARG A 60 1.25 -10.71 -4.06
N GLU A 61 1.72 -9.66 -4.74
CA GLU A 61 3.15 -9.40 -4.93
C GLU A 61 3.84 -9.07 -3.60
N ARG A 62 3.14 -8.34 -2.72
CA ARG A 62 3.61 -8.03 -1.36
C ARG A 62 3.72 -9.30 -0.49
N ILE A 63 2.72 -10.19 -0.56
CA ILE A 63 2.78 -11.50 0.10
C ILE A 63 4.02 -12.25 -0.36
N ALA A 64 4.23 -12.40 -1.67
CA ALA A 64 5.37 -13.12 -2.22
C ALA A 64 6.74 -12.52 -1.82
N ALA A 65 6.80 -11.18 -1.60
CA ALA A 65 8.04 -10.52 -1.18
C ALA A 65 8.36 -10.68 0.31
N ILE A 66 7.36 -10.88 1.17
CA ILE A 66 7.53 -10.83 2.64
C ILE A 66 7.42 -12.22 3.27
N VAL A 67 6.45 -13.03 2.82
CA VAL A 67 6.03 -14.28 3.46
C VAL A 67 6.85 -15.45 2.92
N ASP A 68 7.01 -16.49 3.71
CA ASP A 68 7.64 -17.74 3.26
C ASP A 68 6.79 -18.39 2.17
N GLU A 69 7.43 -18.91 1.14
CA GLU A 69 6.76 -19.47 -0.04
C GLU A 69 5.75 -20.55 0.38
N GLY A 70 4.53 -20.46 -0.16
CA GLY A 70 3.45 -21.41 0.11
C GLY A 70 2.86 -21.37 1.51
N SER A 71 3.33 -20.46 2.41
CA SER A 71 2.86 -20.41 3.80
C SER A 71 1.62 -19.54 4.03
N PHE A 72 1.20 -18.73 3.05
CA PHE A 72 0.02 -17.88 3.19
C PHE A 72 -1.28 -18.66 2.99
N GLU A 73 -2.06 -18.77 4.04
CA GLU A 73 -3.40 -19.37 4.05
C GLU A 73 -4.45 -18.27 4.17
N GLU A 74 -5.07 -17.89 3.04
CA GLU A 74 -6.10 -16.84 3.04
C GLU A 74 -7.30 -17.25 3.89
N ARG A 75 -7.79 -16.31 4.71
CA ARG A 75 -9.01 -16.41 5.49
C ARG A 75 -10.00 -15.35 5.03
N GLU A 76 -11.29 -15.64 5.22
CA GLU A 76 -12.38 -14.70 4.90
C GLU A 76 -12.39 -14.25 3.40
N ALA A 77 -11.92 -15.11 2.49
CA ALA A 77 -11.83 -14.83 1.06
C ALA A 77 -13.19 -14.46 0.43
N GLY A 78 -14.29 -15.05 0.92
CA GLY A 78 -15.63 -14.83 0.39
C GLY A 78 -16.33 -13.55 0.88
N LEU A 79 -15.73 -12.81 1.83
CA LEU A 79 -16.31 -11.56 2.31
C LEU A 79 -16.14 -10.44 1.28
N SER A 80 -17.23 -9.80 0.93
CA SER A 80 -17.26 -8.76 -0.10
C SER A 80 -18.22 -7.64 0.23
N SER A 81 -17.87 -6.41 -0.16
CA SER A 81 -18.72 -5.23 0.05
C SER A 81 -20.07 -5.33 -0.64
N ARG A 82 -21.09 -4.90 0.09
CA ARG A 82 -22.44 -4.63 -0.39
C ARG A 82 -22.69 -3.13 -0.39
N ASP A 83 -23.74 -2.69 -1.04
CA ASP A 83 -24.15 -1.28 -1.07
C ASP A 83 -25.39 -1.07 -0.17
N PRO A 84 -25.23 -0.84 1.15
CA PRO A 84 -26.36 -0.65 2.04
C PRO A 84 -27.03 0.71 1.89
N LEU A 85 -26.34 1.68 1.24
CA LEU A 85 -26.82 3.05 1.11
C LEU A 85 -27.39 3.35 -0.27
N GLY A 86 -27.27 2.44 -1.24
CA GLY A 86 -27.67 2.69 -2.63
C GLY A 86 -26.86 3.82 -3.26
N PHE A 87 -25.56 3.96 -2.92
CA PHE A 87 -24.75 5.09 -3.31
C PHE A 87 -24.54 5.18 -4.81
N LYS A 88 -24.78 6.38 -5.34
CA LYS A 88 -24.54 6.73 -6.73
C LYS A 88 -24.02 8.17 -6.83
N ASP A 89 -22.87 8.34 -7.43
CA ASP A 89 -22.37 9.62 -7.96
C ASP A 89 -22.42 9.58 -9.51
N THR A 90 -21.31 9.68 -10.20
CA THR A 90 -21.20 9.46 -11.64
C THR A 90 -21.41 7.99 -12.03
N LYS A 91 -21.18 7.04 -11.11
CA LYS A 91 -21.36 5.60 -11.26
C LYS A 91 -21.93 5.02 -9.97
N ARG A 92 -22.68 3.92 -10.06
CA ARG A 92 -23.15 3.20 -8.87
C ARG A 92 -21.96 2.59 -8.12
N TYR A 93 -22.04 2.52 -6.80
CA TYR A 93 -21.01 1.88 -5.99
C TYR A 93 -20.81 0.41 -6.36
N THR A 94 -21.89 -0.32 -6.59
CA THR A 94 -21.86 -1.71 -7.07
C THR A 94 -21.06 -1.89 -8.36
N ASP A 95 -21.18 -0.94 -9.31
CA ASP A 95 -20.43 -1.00 -10.57
C ASP A 95 -18.93 -0.74 -10.34
N ARG A 96 -18.59 0.16 -9.39
CA ARG A 96 -17.19 0.41 -8.99
C ARG A 96 -16.56 -0.82 -8.34
N VAL A 97 -17.28 -1.50 -7.45
CA VAL A 97 -16.84 -2.74 -6.80
C VAL A 97 -16.62 -3.83 -7.86
N LYS A 98 -17.57 -4.03 -8.77
CA LYS A 98 -17.44 -4.99 -9.87
C LYS A 98 -16.21 -4.72 -10.75
N ALA A 99 -15.98 -3.47 -11.10
CA ALA A 99 -14.81 -3.07 -11.88
C ALA A 99 -13.50 -3.31 -11.11
N ALA A 100 -13.47 -3.02 -9.79
CA ALA A 100 -12.30 -3.25 -8.94
C ALA A 100 -11.98 -4.75 -8.83
N ARG A 101 -12.99 -5.61 -8.65
CA ARG A 101 -12.84 -7.07 -8.66
C ARG A 101 -12.27 -7.57 -9.99
N SER A 102 -12.83 -7.13 -11.11
CA SER A 102 -12.34 -7.51 -12.44
C SER A 102 -10.88 -7.09 -12.66
N LYS A 103 -10.50 -5.92 -12.14
CA LYS A 103 -9.13 -5.39 -12.27
C LYS A 103 -8.11 -6.10 -11.39
N THR A 104 -8.47 -6.43 -10.16
CA THR A 104 -7.53 -6.94 -9.13
C THR A 104 -7.59 -8.45 -8.94
N GLY A 105 -8.70 -9.09 -9.35
CA GLY A 105 -8.97 -10.49 -9.05
C GLY A 105 -9.24 -10.76 -7.57
N LEU A 106 -9.58 -9.71 -6.80
CA LEU A 106 -9.86 -9.79 -5.37
C LEU A 106 -11.32 -9.44 -5.08
N GLU A 107 -11.87 -9.99 -4.01
CA GLU A 107 -13.23 -9.68 -3.56
C GLU A 107 -13.29 -8.36 -2.78
N GLU A 108 -12.17 -7.94 -2.14
CA GLU A 108 -12.08 -6.70 -1.35
C GLU A 108 -10.65 -6.16 -1.29
N ALA A 109 -10.50 -4.93 -0.77
CA ALA A 109 -9.25 -4.17 -0.68
C ALA A 109 -8.22 -4.73 0.32
N VAL A 110 -8.53 -5.81 1.04
CA VAL A 110 -7.60 -6.44 1.99
C VAL A 110 -7.66 -7.96 1.89
N LEU A 111 -6.49 -8.59 1.88
CA LEU A 111 -6.31 -10.02 2.10
C LEU A 111 -5.89 -10.25 3.55
N THR A 112 -6.46 -11.25 4.19
CA THR A 112 -6.16 -11.63 5.57
C THR A 112 -5.94 -13.14 5.67
N GLY A 113 -5.04 -13.58 6.54
CA GLY A 113 -4.77 -15.01 6.69
C GLY A 113 -3.70 -15.35 7.70
N LEU A 114 -3.33 -16.61 7.74
CA LEU A 114 -2.14 -17.09 8.43
C LEU A 114 -0.95 -17.07 7.48
N ALA A 115 0.24 -16.85 8.03
CA ALA A 115 1.48 -16.83 7.26
C ALA A 115 2.67 -17.23 8.12
N ARG A 116 3.83 -17.38 7.47
CA ARG A 116 5.13 -17.50 8.14
C ARG A 116 6.13 -16.52 7.54
N ILE A 117 7.00 -15.98 8.37
CA ILE A 117 8.14 -15.16 7.95
C ILE A 117 9.38 -15.71 8.63
N GLY A 118 10.29 -16.30 7.84
CA GLY A 118 11.48 -16.99 8.36
C GLY A 118 11.13 -18.12 9.32
N GLY A 119 10.08 -18.89 9.04
CA GLY A 119 9.56 -19.97 9.85
C GLY A 119 8.68 -19.56 11.04
N HIS A 120 8.61 -18.26 11.38
CA HIS A 120 7.79 -17.76 12.51
C HIS A 120 6.34 -17.58 12.07
N PRO A 121 5.35 -18.20 12.73
CA PRO A 121 3.95 -18.04 12.40
C PRO A 121 3.41 -16.67 12.85
N LEU A 122 2.50 -16.12 12.06
CA LEU A 122 1.81 -14.87 12.38
C LEU A 122 0.44 -14.81 11.70
N VAL A 123 -0.41 -13.91 12.14
CA VAL A 123 -1.58 -13.46 11.37
C VAL A 123 -1.17 -12.27 10.52
N PHE A 124 -1.53 -12.32 9.24
CA PHE A 124 -1.09 -11.37 8.24
C PHE A 124 -2.29 -10.72 7.54
N ALA A 125 -2.26 -9.40 7.41
CA ALA A 125 -3.21 -8.65 6.61
C ALA A 125 -2.46 -7.72 5.66
N VAL A 126 -2.90 -7.63 4.40
CA VAL A 126 -2.26 -6.79 3.38
C VAL A 126 -3.28 -6.12 2.49
N PHE A 127 -3.11 -4.82 2.30
CA PHE A 127 -4.00 -4.00 1.48
C PHE A 127 -3.65 -4.06 0.00
N GLU A 128 -4.71 -4.05 -0.84
CA GLU A 128 -4.63 -3.91 -2.30
C GLU A 128 -5.06 -2.50 -2.71
N PHE A 129 -4.08 -1.65 -3.01
CA PHE A 129 -4.37 -0.26 -3.42
C PHE A 129 -5.14 -0.19 -4.74
N GLY A 130 -4.95 -1.17 -5.64
CA GLY A 130 -5.68 -1.27 -6.90
C GLY A 130 -7.20 -1.42 -6.74
N PHE A 131 -7.64 -1.93 -5.58
CA PHE A 131 -9.06 -2.08 -5.26
C PHE A 131 -9.59 -0.80 -4.59
N LEU A 132 -10.22 0.07 -5.37
CA LEU A 132 -10.81 1.35 -4.90
C LEU A 132 -9.86 2.19 -4.01
N GLY A 133 -8.56 2.26 -4.39
CA GLY A 133 -7.57 2.99 -3.63
C GLY A 133 -7.22 2.37 -2.28
N GLY A 134 -7.42 1.06 -2.09
CA GLY A 134 -7.21 0.40 -0.79
C GLY A 134 -8.14 0.92 0.31
N SER A 135 -9.27 1.53 -0.06
CA SER A 135 -10.13 2.23 0.91
C SER A 135 -10.81 1.29 1.89
N MET A 136 -10.85 1.72 3.15
CA MET A 136 -11.46 0.99 4.26
C MET A 136 -12.99 1.05 4.17
N ALA A 137 -13.60 -0.06 3.78
CA ALA A 137 -15.04 -0.32 3.78
C ALA A 137 -15.45 -1.10 5.04
N SER A 138 -16.74 -1.29 5.22
CA SER A 138 -17.31 -2.12 6.31
C SER A 138 -16.71 -3.52 6.33
N VAL A 139 -16.58 -4.15 5.16
CA VAL A 139 -15.98 -5.48 5.00
C VAL A 139 -14.48 -5.46 5.29
N VAL A 140 -13.77 -4.40 4.93
CA VAL A 140 -12.33 -4.28 5.26
C VAL A 140 -12.16 -4.26 6.79
N GLY A 141 -12.94 -3.43 7.50
CA GLY A 141 -12.91 -3.39 8.96
C GLY A 141 -13.32 -4.73 9.60
N GLU A 142 -14.29 -5.44 9.01
CA GLU A 142 -14.67 -6.78 9.45
C GLU A 142 -13.55 -7.80 9.28
N LYS A 143 -12.92 -7.85 8.10
CA LYS A 143 -11.79 -8.75 7.85
C LYS A 143 -10.62 -8.48 8.80
N LEU A 144 -10.33 -7.21 9.08
CA LEU A 144 -9.31 -6.84 10.06
C LEU A 144 -9.68 -7.26 11.48
N ALA A 145 -10.93 -7.02 11.91
CA ALA A 145 -11.38 -7.44 13.22
C ALA A 145 -11.29 -8.96 13.41
N ARG A 146 -11.70 -9.73 12.41
CA ARG A 146 -11.55 -11.20 12.42
C ARG A 146 -10.10 -11.66 12.40
N ALA A 147 -9.22 -10.97 11.67
CA ALA A 147 -7.80 -11.25 11.69
C ALA A 147 -7.20 -11.00 13.08
N ILE A 148 -7.58 -9.92 13.75
CA ILE A 148 -7.18 -9.63 15.12
C ILE A 148 -7.69 -10.70 16.08
N GLU A 149 -8.95 -11.10 15.98
CA GLU A 149 -9.52 -12.19 16.78
C GLU A 149 -8.81 -13.52 16.53
N LEU A 150 -8.46 -13.82 15.29
CA LEU A 150 -7.65 -14.99 14.94
C LEU A 150 -6.25 -14.95 15.60
N ALA A 151 -5.61 -13.76 15.64
CA ALA A 151 -4.34 -13.58 16.33
C ALA A 151 -4.46 -13.87 17.83
N ILE A 152 -5.53 -13.40 18.47
CA ILE A 152 -5.84 -13.69 19.89
C ILE A 152 -6.04 -15.19 20.10
N GLN A 153 -6.91 -15.82 19.31
CA GLN A 153 -7.23 -17.25 19.42
C GLN A 153 -6.01 -18.15 19.23
N LYS A 154 -5.14 -17.80 18.29
CA LYS A 154 -3.93 -18.57 17.98
C LYS A 154 -2.72 -18.17 18.84
N ARG A 155 -2.82 -17.10 19.63
CA ARG A 155 -1.73 -16.47 20.37
C ARG A 155 -0.51 -16.17 19.47
N LEU A 156 -0.79 -15.53 18.33
CA LEU A 156 0.19 -15.19 17.29
C LEU A 156 0.33 -13.66 17.18
N PRO A 157 1.52 -13.16 16.78
CA PRO A 157 1.68 -11.77 16.41
C PRO A 157 0.81 -11.42 15.20
N LEU A 158 0.41 -10.15 15.12
CA LEU A 158 -0.32 -9.57 14.00
C LEU A 158 0.60 -8.66 13.18
N LEU A 159 0.59 -8.80 11.86
CA LEU A 159 1.20 -7.87 10.93
C LEU A 159 0.15 -7.33 9.96
N ILE A 160 -0.01 -6.01 9.89
CA ILE A 160 -0.85 -5.35 8.89
C ILE A 160 0.04 -4.51 7.98
N VAL A 161 -0.02 -4.77 6.66
CA VAL A 161 0.65 -3.95 5.64
C VAL A 161 -0.39 -3.04 5.00
N SER A 162 -0.28 -1.75 5.27
CA SER A 162 -1.24 -0.74 4.84
C SER A 162 -0.83 -0.08 3.53
N ALA A 163 -1.79 0.04 2.61
CA ALA A 163 -1.72 0.83 1.38
C ALA A 163 -3.12 1.37 1.08
N SER A 164 -3.43 2.60 1.49
CA SER A 164 -4.81 3.08 1.49
C SER A 164 -4.95 4.59 1.34
N GLY A 165 -5.97 4.99 0.58
CA GLY A 165 -6.44 6.38 0.51
C GLY A 165 -7.36 6.80 1.67
N GLY A 166 -7.69 5.89 2.62
CA GLY A 166 -8.51 6.18 3.80
C GLY A 166 -9.87 5.47 3.81
N ALA A 167 -10.85 6.07 4.47
CA ALA A 167 -12.20 5.52 4.56
C ALA A 167 -12.93 5.53 3.22
N ARG A 168 -13.73 4.51 2.94
CA ARG A 168 -14.50 4.38 1.69
C ARG A 168 -15.70 5.30 1.67
N MET A 169 -15.60 6.39 0.92
CA MET A 169 -16.60 7.45 0.83
C MET A 169 -18.00 6.93 0.48
N GLN A 170 -18.09 5.91 -0.39
CA GLN A 170 -19.35 5.34 -0.86
C GLN A 170 -20.16 4.65 0.25
N GLU A 171 -19.54 4.28 1.35
CA GLU A 171 -20.20 3.68 2.52
C GLU A 171 -20.45 4.69 3.65
N GLY A 172 -20.13 5.97 3.42
CA GLY A 172 -20.43 7.05 4.36
C GLY A 172 -19.96 6.76 5.79
N ILE A 173 -20.86 6.95 6.76
CA ILE A 173 -20.57 6.74 8.19
C ILE A 173 -20.15 5.30 8.51
N LEU A 174 -20.61 4.30 7.75
CA LEU A 174 -20.29 2.90 7.99
C LEU A 174 -18.78 2.65 7.82
N SER A 175 -18.14 3.30 6.86
CA SER A 175 -16.68 3.21 6.71
C SER A 175 -15.93 3.90 7.84
N LEU A 176 -16.43 5.01 8.38
CA LEU A 176 -15.83 5.70 9.53
C LEU A 176 -15.95 4.88 10.81
N MET A 177 -17.06 4.17 11.00
CA MET A 177 -17.25 3.28 12.16
C MET A 177 -16.25 2.13 12.20
N GLN A 178 -15.61 1.80 11.08
CA GLN A 178 -14.55 0.78 11.08
C GLN A 178 -13.29 1.23 11.84
N MET A 179 -13.05 2.52 11.96
CA MET A 179 -11.95 3.05 12.78
C MET A 179 -12.13 2.63 14.25
N ALA A 180 -13.32 2.87 14.81
CA ALA A 180 -13.62 2.46 16.18
C ALA A 180 -13.59 0.94 16.35
N LYS A 181 -14.16 0.19 15.39
CA LYS A 181 -14.20 -1.27 15.40
C LYS A 181 -12.81 -1.90 15.44
N THR A 182 -11.92 -1.46 14.56
CA THR A 182 -10.55 -1.99 14.49
C THR A 182 -9.73 -1.58 15.72
N ALA A 183 -9.87 -0.34 16.20
CA ALA A 183 -9.20 0.11 17.41
C ALA A 183 -9.64 -0.68 18.65
N ALA A 184 -10.94 -0.96 18.80
CA ALA A 184 -11.46 -1.80 19.89
C ALA A 184 -10.94 -3.23 19.81
N ALA A 185 -10.84 -3.81 18.61
CA ALA A 185 -10.27 -5.13 18.43
C ALA A 185 -8.77 -5.17 18.79
N LEU A 186 -7.99 -4.16 18.37
CA LEU A 186 -6.56 -4.03 18.72
C LEU A 186 -6.37 -3.85 20.25
N LYS A 187 -7.26 -3.13 20.93
CA LYS A 187 -7.21 -3.05 22.40
C LYS A 187 -7.30 -4.43 23.04
N ARG A 188 -8.18 -5.32 22.55
CA ARG A 188 -8.27 -6.71 23.03
C ARG A 188 -6.99 -7.50 22.75
N LEU A 189 -6.34 -7.29 21.59
CA LEU A 189 -5.06 -7.91 21.27
C LEU A 189 -3.97 -7.48 22.27
N ALA A 190 -3.92 -6.17 22.58
CA ALA A 190 -2.97 -5.62 23.54
C ALA A 190 -3.21 -6.14 24.96
N ASP A 191 -4.47 -6.34 25.39
CA ASP A 191 -4.81 -6.94 26.68
C ASP A 191 -4.27 -8.37 26.81
N GLU A 192 -4.23 -9.11 25.68
CA GLU A 192 -3.64 -10.44 25.58
C GLU A 192 -2.09 -10.41 25.46
N ARG A 193 -1.47 -9.24 25.45
CA ARG A 193 -0.01 -9.02 25.31
C ARG A 193 0.57 -9.66 24.04
N LEU A 194 -0.18 -9.58 22.95
CA LEU A 194 0.23 -10.08 21.64
C LEU A 194 0.70 -8.90 20.78
N PRO A 195 1.88 -9.00 20.15
CA PRO A 195 2.45 -7.87 19.41
C PRO A 195 1.68 -7.60 18.12
N TYR A 196 1.46 -6.32 17.87
CA TYR A 196 0.96 -5.78 16.62
C TYR A 196 2.04 -4.98 15.89
N ILE A 197 2.42 -5.41 14.71
CA ILE A 197 3.38 -4.75 13.84
C ILE A 197 2.60 -4.08 12.70
N SER A 198 2.78 -2.78 12.52
CA SER A 198 2.20 -2.02 11.41
C SER A 198 3.29 -1.67 10.40
N LEU A 199 3.12 -2.06 9.13
CA LEU A 199 3.98 -1.67 8.02
C LEU A 199 3.22 -0.73 7.09
N LEU A 200 3.66 0.52 7.02
CA LEU A 200 3.03 1.58 6.25
C LEU A 200 3.69 1.72 4.88
N THR A 201 2.91 1.70 3.82
CA THR A 201 3.41 1.86 2.44
C THR A 201 2.75 3.04 1.74
N ASP A 202 3.25 3.42 0.57
CA ASP A 202 2.77 4.59 -0.17
C ASP A 202 1.49 4.30 -0.99
N PRO A 203 0.37 5.03 -0.72
CA PRO A 203 0.10 5.90 0.41
C PRO A 203 -0.59 5.16 1.57
N THR A 204 -0.50 5.69 2.79
CA THR A 204 -1.37 5.31 3.91
C THR A 204 -1.97 6.58 4.49
N THR A 205 -3.24 6.85 4.21
CA THR A 205 -3.85 8.16 4.50
C THR A 205 -5.26 8.05 5.10
N GLY A 206 -5.79 9.18 5.56
CA GLY A 206 -7.16 9.34 6.00
C GLY A 206 -7.50 8.53 7.23
N GLY A 207 -8.71 7.94 7.25
CA GLY A 207 -9.21 7.13 8.35
C GLY A 207 -8.38 5.88 8.66
N VAL A 208 -7.59 5.37 7.70
CA VAL A 208 -6.66 4.26 7.94
C VAL A 208 -5.50 4.70 8.80
N THR A 209 -4.85 5.83 8.48
CA THR A 209 -3.80 6.41 9.32
C THR A 209 -4.33 6.81 10.69
N ALA A 210 -5.51 7.46 10.73
CA ALA A 210 -6.12 7.91 11.99
C ALA A 210 -6.73 6.78 12.84
N SER A 211 -6.46 5.51 12.50
CA SER A 211 -6.93 4.36 13.26
C SER A 211 -5.84 3.27 13.33
N PHE A 212 -6.13 2.06 12.92
CA PHE A 212 -5.27 0.90 13.13
C PHE A 212 -3.83 1.07 12.63
N ALA A 213 -3.60 1.84 11.56
CA ALA A 213 -2.27 1.96 10.96
C ALA A 213 -1.23 2.60 11.92
N MET A 214 -1.67 3.52 12.79
CA MET A 214 -0.80 4.19 13.79
C MET A 214 -0.97 3.63 15.21
N LEU A 215 -1.56 2.44 15.37
CA LEU A 215 -1.75 1.77 16.66
C LEU A 215 -0.84 0.55 16.85
N GLY A 216 0.19 0.39 16.01
CA GLY A 216 1.17 -0.69 16.16
C GLY A 216 2.02 -0.55 17.42
N ASP A 217 2.39 -1.66 18.04
CA ASP A 217 3.46 -1.70 19.04
C ASP A 217 4.82 -1.38 18.40
N LEU A 218 4.95 -1.70 17.11
CA LEU A 218 6.03 -1.26 16.24
C LEU A 218 5.43 -0.77 14.91
N ILE A 219 5.82 0.42 14.51
CA ILE A 219 5.33 1.08 13.29
C ILE A 219 6.50 1.29 12.33
N LEU A 220 6.51 0.51 11.26
CA LEU A 220 7.51 0.57 10.21
C LEU A 220 6.93 1.26 8.98
N ALA A 221 7.78 1.88 8.17
CA ALA A 221 7.37 2.42 6.87
C ALA A 221 8.38 2.13 5.77
N GLU A 222 7.91 2.02 4.52
CA GLU A 222 8.79 2.08 3.36
C GLU A 222 9.30 3.53 3.13
N PRO A 223 10.50 3.72 2.55
CA PRO A 223 11.04 5.05 2.29
C PRO A 223 10.11 5.91 1.43
N ARG A 224 10.02 7.18 1.79
CA ARG A 224 9.22 8.21 1.08
C ARG A 224 7.73 7.91 0.97
N ALA A 225 7.21 6.98 1.76
CA ALA A 225 5.77 6.72 1.81
C ALA A 225 5.02 7.97 2.31
N LEU A 226 3.92 8.30 1.64
CA LEU A 226 3.00 9.34 2.08
C LEU A 226 2.11 8.77 3.17
N ILE A 227 2.24 9.30 4.37
CA ILE A 227 1.52 8.84 5.57
C ILE A 227 0.94 10.05 6.27
N GLY A 228 -0.38 10.12 6.41
CA GLY A 228 -1.02 11.27 7.06
C GLY A 228 -2.53 11.21 6.99
N PHE A 229 -3.21 12.06 7.76
CA PHE A 229 -4.67 12.10 7.77
C PHE A 229 -5.20 12.81 6.52
N ALA A 230 -5.03 14.11 6.42
CA ALA A 230 -5.38 14.87 5.23
C ALA A 230 -4.19 14.95 4.27
N GLY A 231 -4.46 14.98 2.97
CA GLY A 231 -3.40 15.15 1.97
C GLY A 231 -2.66 16.49 2.16
N PRO A 232 -1.36 16.56 1.89
CA PRO A 232 -0.55 17.77 2.12
C PRO A 232 -1.08 18.99 1.35
N ARG A 233 -1.62 18.80 0.15
CA ARG A 233 -2.25 19.86 -0.63
C ARG A 233 -3.46 20.47 0.09
N VAL A 234 -4.34 19.64 0.64
CA VAL A 234 -5.53 20.08 1.37
C VAL A 234 -5.13 20.89 2.60
N ILE A 235 -4.11 20.42 3.34
CA ILE A 235 -3.59 21.11 4.51
C ILE A 235 -3.04 22.48 4.10
N ALA A 236 -2.14 22.54 3.11
CA ALA A 236 -1.54 23.80 2.64
C ALA A 236 -2.58 24.81 2.19
N GLU A 237 -3.60 24.39 1.44
CA GLU A 237 -4.71 25.23 1.01
C GLU A 237 -5.57 25.74 2.19
N THR A 238 -5.76 24.90 3.23
CA THR A 238 -6.56 25.24 4.41
C THR A 238 -5.85 26.24 5.32
N ILE A 239 -4.56 25.99 5.64
CA ILE A 239 -3.79 26.87 6.53
C ILE A 239 -3.16 28.05 5.78
N ARG A 240 -3.18 28.03 4.43
CA ARG A 240 -2.60 29.06 3.54
C ARG A 240 -1.12 29.34 3.83
N GLN A 241 -0.38 28.30 4.18
CA GLN A 241 1.05 28.36 4.46
C GLN A 241 1.78 27.22 3.74
N PRO A 242 3.05 27.43 3.32
CA PRO A 242 3.86 26.34 2.81
C PRO A 242 4.11 25.29 3.91
N LEU A 243 4.08 24.03 3.52
CA LEU A 243 4.39 22.92 4.43
C LEU A 243 5.91 22.73 4.50
N PRO A 244 6.45 22.23 5.62
CA PRO A 244 7.86 21.86 5.72
C PRO A 244 8.27 20.86 4.63
N GLU A 245 9.53 20.89 4.25
CA GLU A 245 10.07 19.90 3.31
C GLU A 245 9.90 18.47 3.86
N GLY A 246 9.51 17.54 3.00
CA GLY A 246 9.27 16.17 3.40
C GLY A 246 8.02 15.94 4.26
N PHE A 247 7.19 16.95 4.46
CA PHE A 247 5.98 16.83 5.29
C PHE A 247 5.14 15.60 4.93
N GLN A 248 4.75 14.83 5.95
CA GLN A 248 4.02 13.55 5.83
C GLN A 248 4.77 12.44 5.07
N ARG A 249 6.08 12.56 4.83
CA ARG A 249 6.90 11.44 4.36
C ARG A 249 7.40 10.62 5.52
N SER A 250 7.66 9.35 5.25
CA SER A 250 8.12 8.40 6.28
C SER A 250 9.35 8.89 7.05
N GLU A 251 10.32 9.52 6.38
CA GLU A 251 11.52 10.07 7.00
C GLU A 251 11.17 11.22 7.97
N PHE A 252 10.29 12.13 7.52
CA PHE A 252 9.81 13.23 8.36
C PHE A 252 9.09 12.71 9.61
N LEU A 253 8.26 11.68 9.45
CA LEU A 253 7.52 11.07 10.57
C LEU A 253 8.45 10.34 11.54
N LEU A 254 9.51 9.70 11.03
CA LEU A 254 10.53 9.07 11.87
C LEU A 254 11.26 10.12 12.72
N GLU A 255 11.69 11.23 12.13
CA GLU A 255 12.34 12.35 12.84
C GLU A 255 11.44 12.97 13.91
N HIS A 256 10.12 12.93 13.73
CA HIS A 256 9.13 13.43 14.69
C HIS A 256 8.59 12.37 15.64
N GLY A 257 9.20 11.19 15.70
CA GLY A 257 8.84 10.13 16.65
C GLY A 257 7.49 9.46 16.41
N GLN A 258 6.96 9.54 15.18
CA GLN A 258 5.69 8.90 14.81
C GLN A 258 5.88 7.51 14.18
N LEU A 259 7.11 7.15 13.84
CA LEU A 259 7.51 5.85 13.34
C LEU A 259 8.70 5.33 14.15
N ASP A 260 8.84 4.03 14.22
CA ASP A 260 10.00 3.37 14.86
C ASP A 260 11.12 3.11 13.85
N LEU A 261 10.78 2.75 12.60
CA LEU A 261 11.76 2.43 11.56
C LEU A 261 11.27 2.84 10.17
N VAL A 262 12.19 3.33 9.34
CA VAL A 262 12.03 3.38 7.89
C VAL A 262 12.91 2.29 7.30
N VAL A 263 12.31 1.35 6.53
CA VAL A 263 12.95 0.12 6.08
C VAL A 263 12.89 0.01 4.56
N GLU A 264 14.04 -0.12 3.92
CA GLU A 264 14.14 -0.38 2.48
C GLU A 264 13.39 -1.67 2.12
N ARG A 265 12.64 -1.67 1.02
CA ARG A 265 11.79 -2.82 0.62
C ARG A 265 12.51 -4.16 0.64
N ARG A 266 13.77 -4.19 0.25
CA ARG A 266 14.58 -5.42 0.20
C ARG A 266 14.89 -5.97 1.57
N GLU A 267 14.88 -5.12 2.59
CA GLU A 267 15.22 -5.46 3.98
C GLU A 267 13.98 -5.76 4.82
N VAL A 268 12.77 -5.44 4.31
CA VAL A 268 11.51 -5.60 5.06
C VAL A 268 11.35 -7.02 5.59
N ARG A 269 11.54 -8.04 4.74
CA ARG A 269 11.37 -9.43 5.17
C ARG A 269 12.33 -9.82 6.30
N GLU A 270 13.59 -9.46 6.17
CA GLU A 270 14.61 -9.78 7.17
C GLU A 270 14.38 -9.01 8.49
N THR A 271 14.02 -7.73 8.38
CA THR A 271 13.65 -6.91 9.53
C THR A 271 12.45 -7.50 10.28
N LEU A 272 11.40 -7.89 9.56
CA LEU A 272 10.22 -8.53 10.15
C LEU A 272 10.57 -9.89 10.77
N ARG A 273 11.42 -10.69 10.13
CA ARG A 273 11.89 -11.96 10.70
C ARG A 273 12.56 -11.77 12.05
N ARG A 274 13.43 -10.76 12.17
CA ARG A 274 14.12 -10.43 13.43
C ARG A 274 13.14 -9.97 14.51
N ILE A 275 12.23 -9.06 14.16
CA ILE A 275 11.22 -8.52 15.09
C ILE A 275 10.31 -9.64 15.61
N ILE A 276 9.75 -10.46 14.71
CA ILE A 276 8.86 -11.55 15.09
C ILE A 276 9.61 -12.61 15.90
N GLY A 277 10.86 -12.93 15.52
CA GLY A 277 11.72 -13.84 16.24
C GLY A 277 12.02 -13.38 17.67
N PHE A 278 12.24 -12.08 17.88
CA PHE A 278 12.41 -11.48 19.19
C PHE A 278 11.18 -11.70 20.08
N PHE A 279 9.99 -11.38 19.57
CA PHE A 279 8.75 -11.60 20.33
C PHE A 279 8.45 -13.09 20.57
N ALA A 280 8.93 -14.00 19.73
CA ALA A 280 8.78 -15.43 19.91
C ALA A 280 9.75 -16.03 20.97
N GLY A 281 10.59 -15.20 21.59
CA GLY A 281 11.57 -15.65 22.61
C GLY A 281 12.69 -16.54 22.08
N ARG A 282 12.94 -16.51 20.76
CA ARG A 282 14.04 -17.27 20.13
C ARG A 282 15.23 -16.33 19.95
N SER A 283 16.38 -16.65 20.54
CA SER A 283 17.64 -15.99 20.21
C SER A 283 17.92 -16.16 18.71
N LEU A 284 18.09 -15.02 18.03
CA LEU A 284 18.52 -15.02 16.63
C LEU A 284 19.99 -15.44 16.57
N PRO A 285 20.42 -16.26 15.59
CA PRO A 285 21.85 -16.41 15.33
C PRO A 285 22.43 -15.02 15.03
N ALA A 286 23.63 -14.75 15.54
CA ALA A 286 24.35 -13.54 15.24
C ALA A 286 24.54 -13.36 13.73
N PRO A 287 24.60 -12.11 13.20
CA PRO A 287 24.77 -11.84 11.79
C PRO A 287 26.05 -12.42 11.23
#